data_e8b04a0310a98956d58ec41196697b44
#
_entry.id   e8b04a0310a98956d58ec41196697b44
#
_cell.length_a   1.000
_cell.length_b   1.000
_cell.length_c   1.000
_cell.angle_alpha   90.00
_cell.angle_beta   90.00
_cell.angle_gamma   90.00
#
_symmetry.space_group_name_H-M   'P 1'
#
loop_
_entity.id
_entity.type
_entity.pdbx_description
1 polymer ?
#
loop_
_entity_poly.entity_id
_entity_poly.type
_entity_poly.pdbx_seq_one_letter_code
_entity_poly.pdbx_strand_id
1 'polypeptide(L)'
;MPTHIRALLANKMKPKYQYYWPAILWALFILIICNIPMGAVGKSPRFFPGFDKLVHTGLFAVLAILYCAGSIRRWSTKTIRIEIAVKNTIVLVSYGALIEWLQLYVFTWRSGEWNDLFADTVGACLGIFGVLVTANAINHDQK
;
A
#
# COMPACT_ATOMS: atom_id res chain seq x y z
N MET A 1 18.75 -15.33 33.39
CA MET A 1 18.24 -14.11 32.72
C MET A 1 16.71 -14.20 32.71
N PRO A 2 15.98 -13.21 33.30
CA PRO A 2 14.54 -13.25 33.38
C PRO A 2 13.88 -13.36 32.00
N THR A 3 12.82 -14.15 31.89
CA THR A 3 12.08 -14.43 30.64
C THR A 3 11.61 -13.15 29.94
N HIS A 4 11.24 -12.13 30.71
CA HIS A 4 10.84 -10.81 30.23
C HIS A 4 11.95 -10.08 29.45
N ILE A 5 13.21 -10.15 29.93
CA ILE A 5 14.37 -9.52 29.25
C ILE A 5 14.70 -10.28 27.95
N ARG A 6 14.59 -11.60 27.93
CA ARG A 6 14.75 -12.39 26.69
C ARG A 6 13.70 -12.04 25.64
N ALA A 7 12.43 -11.84 26.04
CA ALA A 7 11.36 -11.44 25.13
C ALA A 7 11.60 -10.03 24.56
N LEU A 8 12.06 -9.09 25.37
CA LEU A 8 12.40 -7.73 24.92
C LEU A 8 13.59 -7.72 23.95
N LEU A 9 14.62 -8.49 24.21
CA LEU A 9 15.78 -8.64 23.33
C LEU A 9 15.42 -9.35 22.02
N ALA A 10 14.60 -10.39 22.08
CA ALA A 10 14.10 -11.10 20.88
C ALA A 10 13.23 -10.18 20.01
N ASN A 11 12.43 -9.30 20.60
CA ASN A 11 11.62 -8.33 19.85
C ASN A 11 12.49 -7.23 19.22
N LYS A 12 13.58 -6.84 19.86
CA LYS A 12 14.54 -5.84 19.35
C LYS A 12 15.38 -6.36 18.18
N MET A 13 15.52 -7.68 18.06
CA MET A 13 16.30 -8.35 17.00
C MET A 13 15.49 -8.75 15.77
N LYS A 14 14.16 -8.57 15.78
CA LYS A 14 13.34 -8.90 14.60
C LYS A 14 13.68 -7.97 13.43
N PRO A 15 14.00 -8.52 12.25
CA PRO A 15 14.32 -7.70 11.09
C PRO A 15 13.10 -6.84 10.70
N LYS A 16 13.38 -5.58 10.35
CA LYS A 16 12.37 -4.54 10.12
C LYS A 16 11.31 -4.92 9.07
N TYR A 17 11.66 -5.75 8.08
CA TYR A 17 10.75 -6.22 7.02
C TYR A 17 9.64 -7.15 7.52
N GLN A 18 9.82 -7.81 8.66
CA GLN A 18 8.79 -8.71 9.22
C GLN A 18 7.47 -8.00 9.55
N TYR A 19 7.50 -6.69 9.75
CA TYR A 19 6.29 -5.91 10.00
C TYR A 19 5.52 -5.57 8.72
N TYR A 20 6.22 -5.59 7.57
CA TYR A 20 5.69 -5.15 6.29
C TYR A 20 5.38 -6.30 5.32
N TRP A 21 5.56 -7.58 5.74
CA TRP A 21 5.36 -8.72 4.84
C TRP A 21 3.98 -8.75 4.15
N PRO A 22 2.82 -8.35 4.80
CA PRO A 22 1.55 -8.33 4.11
C PRO A 22 1.53 -7.27 3.01
N ALA A 23 2.11 -6.10 3.29
CA ALA A 23 2.23 -5.03 2.29
C ALA A 23 3.16 -5.43 1.15
N ILE A 24 4.26 -6.14 1.43
CA ILE A 24 5.19 -6.65 0.41
C ILE A 24 4.49 -7.66 -0.50
N LEU A 25 3.76 -8.63 0.06
CA LEU A 25 3.01 -9.60 -0.74
C LEU A 25 1.94 -8.94 -1.59
N TRP A 26 1.24 -7.94 -1.04
CA TRP A 26 0.23 -7.20 -1.78
C TRP A 26 0.84 -6.33 -2.88
N ALA A 27 1.99 -5.70 -2.62
CA ALA A 27 2.74 -4.98 -3.65
C ALA A 27 3.18 -5.91 -4.79
N LEU A 28 3.70 -7.09 -4.50
CA LEU A 28 4.02 -8.10 -5.51
C LEU A 28 2.78 -8.52 -6.32
N PHE A 29 1.65 -8.69 -5.66
CA PHE A 29 0.37 -8.98 -6.33
C PHE A 29 -0.02 -7.84 -7.28
N ILE A 30 0.06 -6.58 -6.85
CA ILE A 30 -0.20 -5.42 -7.71
C ILE A 30 0.75 -5.41 -8.91
N LEU A 31 2.06 -5.60 -8.68
CA LEU A 31 3.04 -5.65 -9.75
C LEU A 31 2.68 -6.70 -10.80
N ILE A 32 2.25 -7.88 -10.38
CA ILE A 32 1.84 -8.96 -11.28
C ILE A 32 0.58 -8.56 -12.02
N ILE A 33 -0.51 -8.21 -11.31
CA ILE A 33 -1.82 -8.00 -11.93
C ILE A 33 -1.85 -6.80 -12.88
N CYS A 34 -1.12 -5.72 -12.55
CA CYS A 34 -1.03 -4.54 -13.42
C CYS A 34 -0.23 -4.81 -14.71
N ASN A 35 0.64 -5.82 -14.70
CA ASN A 35 1.50 -6.13 -15.84
C ASN A 35 1.13 -7.39 -16.62
N ILE A 36 0.08 -8.13 -16.23
CA ILE A 36 -0.43 -9.27 -17.01
C ILE A 36 -1.01 -8.76 -18.34
N PRO A 37 -0.68 -9.41 -19.48
CA PRO A 37 -1.30 -9.10 -20.75
C PRO A 37 -2.79 -9.42 -20.72
N MET A 38 -3.64 -8.41 -20.69
CA MET A 38 -5.10 -8.58 -20.54
C MET A 38 -5.79 -9.07 -21.82
N GLY A 39 -5.07 -9.21 -22.94
CA GLY A 39 -5.56 -9.80 -24.19
C GLY A 39 -6.98 -9.36 -24.58
N ALA A 40 -7.84 -10.35 -24.85
CA ALA A 40 -9.25 -10.13 -25.19
C ALA A 40 -10.12 -9.63 -24.03
N VAL A 41 -9.68 -9.79 -22.77
CA VAL A 41 -10.44 -9.36 -21.57
C VAL A 41 -10.49 -7.83 -21.47
N GLY A 42 -9.43 -7.13 -21.87
CA GLY A 42 -9.39 -5.66 -21.90
C GLY A 42 -10.36 -5.02 -22.88
N LYS A 43 -10.90 -5.79 -23.84
CA LYS A 43 -11.92 -5.35 -24.82
C LYS A 43 -13.33 -5.75 -24.43
N SER A 44 -13.54 -6.27 -23.21
CA SER A 44 -14.88 -6.73 -22.79
C SER A 44 -15.81 -5.53 -22.55
N PRO A 45 -17.00 -5.49 -23.17
CA PRO A 45 -17.98 -4.42 -22.97
C PRO A 45 -18.65 -4.41 -21.60
N ARG A 46 -18.23 -5.29 -20.68
CA ARG A 46 -18.81 -5.43 -19.33
C ARG A 46 -18.31 -4.38 -18.34
N PHE A 47 -17.26 -3.64 -18.68
CA PHE A 47 -16.71 -2.63 -17.82
C PHE A 47 -16.97 -1.22 -18.37
N PHE A 48 -17.29 -0.30 -17.49
CA PHE A 48 -17.49 1.11 -17.83
C PHE A 48 -16.14 1.84 -18.02
N PRO A 49 -16.11 2.96 -18.75
CA PRO A 49 -14.91 3.78 -18.88
C PRO A 49 -14.36 4.18 -17.51
N GLY A 50 -13.07 3.98 -17.28
CA GLY A 50 -12.41 4.31 -16.00
C GLY A 50 -12.48 3.20 -14.94
N PHE A 51 -13.00 2.01 -15.27
CA PHE A 51 -13.01 0.87 -14.35
C PHE A 51 -11.60 0.48 -13.90
N ASP A 52 -10.63 0.55 -14.78
CA ASP A 52 -9.21 0.36 -14.50
C ASP A 52 -8.70 1.28 -13.39
N LYS A 53 -9.06 2.56 -13.44
CA LYS A 53 -8.70 3.57 -12.45
C LYS A 53 -9.32 3.30 -11.08
N LEU A 54 -10.54 2.78 -11.06
CA LEU A 54 -11.16 2.33 -9.82
C LEU A 54 -10.41 1.13 -9.22
N VAL A 55 -9.97 0.19 -10.07
CA VAL A 55 -9.15 -0.95 -9.62
C VAL A 55 -7.82 -0.47 -9.04
N HIS A 56 -7.10 0.42 -9.72
CA HIS A 56 -5.86 1.03 -9.23
C HIS A 56 -6.07 1.72 -7.88
N THR A 57 -7.08 2.57 -7.76
CA THR A 57 -7.44 3.23 -6.50
C THR A 57 -7.68 2.21 -5.37
N GLY A 58 -8.44 1.14 -5.63
CA GLY A 58 -8.72 0.10 -4.63
C GLY A 58 -7.47 -0.66 -4.21
N LEU A 59 -6.64 -1.06 -5.16
CA LEU A 59 -5.39 -1.79 -4.91
C LEU A 59 -4.42 -0.97 -4.05
N PHE A 60 -4.25 0.31 -4.35
CA PHE A 60 -3.37 1.19 -3.60
C PHE A 60 -3.94 1.62 -2.25
N ALA A 61 -5.26 1.72 -2.10
CA ALA A 61 -5.88 1.92 -0.80
C ALA A 61 -5.60 0.75 0.16
N VAL A 62 -5.75 -0.49 -0.31
CA VAL A 62 -5.41 -1.68 0.49
C VAL A 62 -3.91 -1.73 0.80
N LEU A 63 -3.06 -1.45 -0.18
CA LEU A 63 -1.61 -1.38 0.03
C LEU A 63 -1.24 -0.37 1.12
N ALA A 64 -1.86 0.80 1.09
CA ALA A 64 -1.65 1.87 2.07
C ALA A 64 -2.06 1.43 3.49
N ILE A 65 -3.21 0.77 3.63
CA ILE A 65 -3.67 0.22 4.93
C ILE A 65 -2.67 -0.81 5.46
N LEU A 66 -2.25 -1.76 4.64
CA LEU A 66 -1.29 -2.80 5.03
C LEU A 66 0.08 -2.21 5.40
N TYR A 67 0.55 -1.23 4.64
CA TYR A 67 1.82 -0.56 4.90
C TYR A 67 1.78 0.26 6.20
N CYS A 68 0.68 0.97 6.44
CA CYS A 68 0.43 1.70 7.68
C CYS A 68 0.34 0.77 8.88
N ALA A 69 -0.33 -0.37 8.75
CA ALA A 69 -0.38 -1.40 9.80
C ALA A 69 1.01 -1.93 10.14
N GLY A 70 1.87 -2.11 9.13
CA GLY A 70 3.29 -2.44 9.31
C GLY A 70 4.04 -1.37 10.11
N SER A 71 3.81 -0.10 9.79
CA SER A 71 4.42 1.05 10.48
C SER A 71 3.98 1.11 11.96
N ILE A 72 2.69 0.96 12.23
CA ILE A 72 2.13 0.93 13.60
C ILE A 72 2.78 -0.20 14.42
N ARG A 73 2.83 -1.41 13.87
CA ARG A 73 3.45 -2.57 14.54
C ARG A 73 4.94 -2.36 14.79
N ARG A 74 5.66 -1.82 13.81
CA ARG A 74 7.10 -1.57 13.91
C ARG A 74 7.45 -0.58 15.02
N TRP A 75 6.67 0.49 15.15
CA TRP A 75 6.92 1.54 16.12
C TRP A 75 6.16 1.35 17.42
N SER A 76 5.34 0.27 17.52
CA SER A 76 4.48 -0.03 18.68
C SER A 76 3.63 1.17 19.11
N THR A 77 3.10 1.89 18.13
CA THR A 77 2.28 3.08 18.34
C THR A 77 0.79 2.74 18.21
N LYS A 78 -0.08 3.53 18.82
CA LYS A 78 -1.55 3.37 18.69
C LYS A 78 -2.08 3.98 17.39
N THR A 79 -1.31 4.87 16.76
CA THR A 79 -1.68 5.56 15.52
C THR A 79 -0.42 5.95 14.75
N ILE A 80 -0.59 6.46 13.54
CA ILE A 80 0.50 6.97 12.69
C ILE A 80 0.64 8.48 12.92
N ARG A 81 1.86 8.94 13.19
CA ARG A 81 2.20 10.36 13.19
C ARG A 81 2.14 10.91 11.77
N ILE A 82 1.75 12.18 11.62
CA ILE A 82 1.62 12.82 10.30
C ILE A 82 2.91 12.73 9.47
N GLU A 83 4.07 12.85 10.11
CA GLU A 83 5.36 12.71 9.42
C GLU A 83 5.56 11.32 8.80
N ILE A 84 5.08 10.26 9.49
CA ILE A 84 5.13 8.89 9.01
C ILE A 84 4.09 8.70 7.91
N ALA A 85 2.89 9.30 8.04
CA ALA A 85 1.87 9.27 7.01
C ALA A 85 2.38 9.87 5.70
N VAL A 86 3.02 11.04 5.75
CA VAL A 86 3.64 11.69 4.58
C VAL A 86 4.73 10.82 3.96
N LYS A 87 5.63 10.25 4.78
CA LYS A 87 6.66 9.32 4.27
C LYS A 87 6.05 8.09 3.61
N ASN A 88 5.01 7.52 4.22
CA ASN A 88 4.31 6.36 3.65
C ASN A 88 3.66 6.73 2.31
N THR A 89 3.03 7.91 2.19
CA THR A 89 2.47 8.40 0.93
C THR A 89 3.55 8.50 -0.15
N ILE A 90 4.70 9.11 0.16
CA ILE A 90 5.80 9.24 -0.80
C ILE A 90 6.27 7.87 -1.29
N VAL A 91 6.44 6.89 -0.39
CA VAL A 91 6.85 5.53 -0.76
C VAL A 91 5.83 4.88 -1.69
N LEU A 92 4.54 4.99 -1.38
CA LEU A 92 3.47 4.38 -2.17
C LEU A 92 3.32 5.03 -3.55
N VAL A 93 3.39 6.35 -3.63
CA VAL A 93 3.36 7.09 -4.91
C VAL A 93 4.59 6.76 -5.76
N SER A 94 5.77 6.66 -5.13
CA SER A 94 6.99 6.23 -5.84
C SER A 94 6.87 4.81 -6.38
N TYR A 95 6.17 3.93 -5.67
CA TYR A 95 5.89 2.57 -6.14
C TYR A 95 4.92 2.56 -7.33
N GLY A 96 3.85 3.37 -7.31
CA GLY A 96 2.96 3.57 -8.46
C GLY A 96 3.74 4.10 -9.68
N ALA A 97 4.55 5.13 -9.49
CA ALA A 97 5.39 5.67 -10.55
C ALA A 97 6.36 4.61 -11.13
N LEU A 98 6.89 3.71 -10.30
CA LEU A 98 7.72 2.61 -10.75
C LEU A 98 6.92 1.62 -11.64
N ILE A 99 5.69 1.29 -11.27
CA ILE A 99 4.81 0.41 -12.08
C ILE A 99 4.57 1.06 -13.45
N GLU A 100 4.18 2.33 -13.50
CA GLU A 100 3.96 3.05 -14.76
C GLU A 100 5.23 3.11 -15.62
N TRP A 101 6.38 3.33 -14.98
CA TRP A 101 7.68 3.30 -15.68
C TRP A 101 7.97 1.91 -16.28
N LEU A 102 7.70 0.84 -15.53
CA LEU A 102 7.87 -0.54 -16.02
C LEU A 102 6.93 -0.84 -17.20
N GLN A 103 5.69 -0.32 -17.17
CA GLN A 103 4.74 -0.46 -18.29
C GLN A 103 5.20 0.28 -19.54
N LEU A 104 5.82 1.44 -19.38
CA LEU A 104 6.33 2.21 -20.52
C LEU A 104 7.55 1.58 -21.18
N TYR A 105 8.47 0.99 -20.41
CA TYR A 105 9.78 0.61 -20.89
C TYR A 105 10.08 -0.88 -20.89
N VAL A 106 9.39 -1.67 -20.06
CA VAL A 106 9.64 -3.12 -19.90
C VAL A 106 8.45 -3.93 -20.37
N PHE A 107 7.25 -3.63 -19.91
CA PHE A 107 6.02 -4.35 -20.25
C PHE A 107 5.24 -3.62 -21.35
N THR A 108 5.88 -3.44 -22.51
CA THR A 108 5.41 -2.59 -23.63
C THR A 108 4.08 -3.02 -24.26
N TRP A 109 3.49 -4.13 -23.80
CA TRP A 109 2.11 -4.52 -24.13
C TRP A 109 1.06 -3.79 -23.30
N ARG A 110 1.46 -3.00 -22.30
CA ARG A 110 0.63 -2.08 -21.51
C ARG A 110 1.04 -0.65 -21.85
N SER A 111 0.11 0.27 -21.77
CA SER A 111 0.38 1.70 -21.86
C SER A 111 0.49 2.25 -20.43
N GLY A 112 1.63 2.81 -20.06
CA GLY A 112 1.73 3.59 -18.81
C GLY A 112 0.92 4.88 -18.95
N GLU A 113 0.06 5.16 -18.00
CA GLU A 113 -0.86 6.30 -18.04
C GLU A 113 -0.73 7.19 -16.78
N TRP A 114 -0.56 8.49 -16.97
CA TRP A 114 -0.57 9.44 -15.85
C TRP A 114 -1.84 9.37 -14.99
N ASN A 115 -2.98 9.01 -15.60
CA ASN A 115 -4.24 8.85 -14.91
C ASN A 115 -4.23 7.67 -13.94
N ASP A 116 -3.47 6.62 -14.23
CA ASP A 116 -3.32 5.46 -13.36
C ASP A 116 -2.45 5.81 -12.15
N LEU A 117 -1.35 6.55 -12.35
CA LEU A 117 -0.57 7.10 -11.24
C LEU A 117 -1.39 8.06 -10.36
N PHE A 118 -2.28 8.86 -10.96
CA PHE A 118 -3.20 9.69 -10.19
C PHE A 118 -4.17 8.84 -9.36
N ALA A 119 -4.75 7.79 -9.94
CA ALA A 119 -5.64 6.86 -9.25
C ALA A 119 -4.92 6.13 -8.09
N ASP A 120 -3.67 5.70 -8.29
CA ASP A 120 -2.81 5.11 -7.26
C ASP A 120 -2.58 6.08 -6.10
N THR A 121 -2.30 7.34 -6.42
CA THR A 121 -2.09 8.40 -5.42
C THR A 121 -3.36 8.65 -4.60
N VAL A 122 -4.51 8.74 -5.26
CA VAL A 122 -5.82 8.89 -4.58
C VAL A 122 -6.07 7.69 -3.67
N GLY A 123 -5.85 6.46 -4.16
CA GLY A 123 -5.99 5.25 -3.38
C GLY A 123 -5.09 5.24 -2.14
N ALA A 124 -3.82 5.57 -2.29
CA ALA A 124 -2.87 5.67 -1.18
C ALA A 124 -3.32 6.69 -0.12
N CYS A 125 -3.76 7.88 -0.55
CA CYS A 125 -4.27 8.91 0.36
C CYS A 125 -5.53 8.46 1.09
N LEU A 126 -6.49 7.84 0.41
CA LEU A 126 -7.72 7.31 1.01
C LEU A 126 -7.42 6.22 2.04
N GLY A 127 -6.52 5.29 1.74
CA GLY A 127 -6.11 4.25 2.67
C GLY A 127 -5.44 4.80 3.93
N ILE A 128 -4.52 5.75 3.79
CA ILE A 128 -3.87 6.41 4.92
C ILE A 128 -4.87 7.22 5.75
N PHE A 129 -5.76 7.97 5.10
CA PHE A 129 -6.81 8.72 5.77
C PHE A 129 -7.72 7.78 6.58
N GLY A 130 -8.16 6.67 5.99
CA GLY A 130 -8.96 5.66 6.68
C GLY A 130 -8.29 5.13 7.93
N VAL A 131 -6.98 4.83 7.88
CA VAL A 131 -6.21 4.39 9.06
C VAL A 131 -6.14 5.48 10.13
N LEU A 132 -5.92 6.74 9.75
CA LEU A 132 -5.85 7.87 10.70
C LEU A 132 -7.17 8.07 11.42
N VAL A 133 -8.30 8.07 10.69
CA VAL A 133 -9.64 8.25 11.25
C VAL A 133 -9.99 7.10 12.19
N THR A 134 -9.78 5.86 11.75
CA THR A 134 -10.09 4.67 12.55
C THR A 134 -9.25 4.62 13.83
N ALA A 135 -7.95 4.89 13.73
CA ALA A 135 -7.07 4.91 14.90
C ALA A 135 -7.45 6.01 15.88
N ASN A 136 -7.88 7.18 15.40
CA ASN A 136 -8.34 8.26 16.25
C ASN A 136 -9.64 7.91 16.98
N ALA A 137 -10.62 7.31 16.29
CA ALA A 137 -11.88 6.85 16.86
C ALA A 137 -11.64 5.85 18.00
N ILE A 138 -10.84 4.79 17.75
CA ILE A 138 -10.53 3.76 18.74
C ILE A 138 -9.81 4.36 19.99
N ASN A 139 -8.91 5.31 19.79
CA ASN A 139 -8.19 5.93 20.90
C ASN A 139 -9.05 6.90 21.72
N HIS A 140 -10.11 7.45 21.13
CA HIS A 140 -11.06 8.31 21.85
C HIS A 140 -11.93 7.52 22.81
N ASP A 141 -12.37 6.33 22.40
CA ASP A 141 -13.23 5.46 23.22
C ASP A 141 -12.49 4.81 24.42
N GLN A 142 -11.16 4.89 24.47
CA GLN A 142 -10.33 4.35 25.55
C GLN A 142 -9.96 5.38 26.64
N LYS A 143 -10.49 6.58 26.56
CA LYS A 143 -10.33 7.64 27.57
C LYS A 143 -11.55 7.76 28.46
#